data_b0613a9d2e0ffeba43bcd6990eff5379
#
_entry.id   b0613a9d2e0ffeba43bcd6990eff5379
#
_cell.length_a   1.000
_cell.length_b   1.000
_cell.length_c   1.000
_cell.angle_alpha   90.00
_cell.angle_beta   90.00
_cell.angle_gamma   90.00
#
_symmetry.space_group_name_H-M   'P 1'
#
loop_
_entity.id
_entity.type
_entity.pdbx_description
1 polymer ?
#
loop_
_entity_poly.entity_id
_entity_poly.type
_entity_poly.pdbx_seq_one_letter_code
_entity_poly.pdbx_strand_id
1 'polypeptide(L)'
;MVKPVLPVIALCSLLFLCSYSSNAEIYKWIDEQGKVHFTDNPPNNKPAEEIKLQINTYSSVEIKPLVERLGKKDKVVIYSAEWCGICTKAKQYFRKNNIAYISYDVEKSRTGKMDFKLLRGKSVPIIIIGKQRMNGFSASRFDRLYDDQINNNKL
;
A
#
# COMPACT_ATOMS: atom_id res chain seq x y z
N MET A 1 29.76 10.14 54.74
CA MET A 1 29.97 8.73 54.35
C MET A 1 29.70 8.61 52.85
N VAL A 2 30.76 8.72 52.04
CA VAL A 2 30.64 8.58 50.56
C VAL A 2 30.81 7.11 50.20
N LYS A 3 29.76 6.47 49.72
CA LYS A 3 29.79 5.08 49.25
C LYS A 3 30.58 4.98 47.92
N PRO A 4 31.43 3.98 47.75
CA PRO A 4 32.24 3.88 46.54
C PRO A 4 31.35 3.52 45.29
N VAL A 5 31.25 4.46 44.36
CA VAL A 5 30.53 4.30 43.07
C VAL A 5 31.45 3.64 42.01
N LEU A 6 32.71 3.45 42.34
CA LEU A 6 33.73 2.93 41.41
C LEU A 6 33.42 1.53 40.79
N PRO A 7 32.87 0.53 41.53
CA PRO A 7 32.68 -0.81 40.93
C PRO A 7 31.56 -0.84 39.90
N VAL A 8 30.58 0.05 39.98
CA VAL A 8 29.44 0.07 39.00
C VAL A 8 29.87 0.63 37.67
N ILE A 9 30.76 1.60 37.64
CA ILE A 9 31.28 2.20 36.40
C ILE A 9 32.17 1.20 35.65
N ALA A 10 32.98 0.43 36.38
CA ALA A 10 33.84 -0.61 35.80
C ALA A 10 33.02 -1.77 35.16
N LEU A 11 31.87 -2.14 35.75
CA LEU A 11 31.00 -3.20 35.23
C LEU A 11 30.25 -2.73 33.97
N CYS A 12 29.78 -1.47 33.87
CA CYS A 12 29.17 -0.91 32.68
C CYS A 12 30.15 -0.78 31.50
N SER A 13 31.43 -0.46 31.77
CA SER A 13 32.45 -0.36 30.73
C SER A 13 32.77 -1.71 30.07
N LEU A 14 32.67 -2.81 30.82
CA LEU A 14 32.93 -4.15 30.32
C LEU A 14 31.82 -4.71 29.38
N LEU A 15 30.59 -4.21 29.55
CA LEU A 15 29.44 -4.60 28.73
C LEU A 15 29.42 -3.91 27.35
N PHE A 16 30.14 -2.80 27.17
CA PHE A 16 30.19 -2.06 25.90
C PHE A 16 31.18 -2.64 24.87
N LEU A 17 32.03 -3.57 25.27
CA LEU A 17 33.07 -4.17 24.39
C LEU A 17 32.59 -5.39 23.59
N CYS A 18 31.34 -5.86 23.78
CA CYS A 18 30.82 -7.06 23.11
C CYS A 18 29.96 -6.80 21.87
N SER A 19 30.05 -5.62 21.25
CA SER A 19 29.37 -5.39 19.96
C SER A 19 30.23 -5.88 18.79
N TYR A 20 30.43 -7.21 18.68
CA TYR A 20 30.99 -7.81 17.47
C TYR A 20 29.91 -7.80 16.39
N SER A 21 30.18 -7.06 15.30
CA SER A 21 29.35 -7.14 14.09
C SER A 21 29.50 -8.55 13.51
N SER A 22 28.49 -9.39 13.70
CA SER A 22 28.40 -10.70 13.06
C SER A 22 28.06 -10.49 11.59
N ASN A 23 29.04 -10.56 10.70
CA ASN A 23 28.78 -10.69 9.27
C ASN A 23 28.43 -12.15 8.99
N ALA A 24 27.22 -12.44 8.58
CA ALA A 24 26.81 -13.75 8.10
C ALA A 24 27.10 -13.82 6.59
N GLU A 25 28.13 -14.52 6.19
CA GLU A 25 28.43 -14.80 4.79
C GLU A 25 27.87 -16.17 4.43
N ILE A 26 27.26 -16.29 3.26
CA ILE A 26 26.67 -17.54 2.76
C ILE A 26 27.51 -18.00 1.54
N TYR A 27 27.99 -19.23 1.62
CA TYR A 27 28.77 -19.87 0.55
C TYR A 27 27.94 -20.96 -0.12
N LYS A 28 27.97 -20.97 -1.46
CA LYS A 28 27.41 -22.03 -2.30
C LYS A 28 28.53 -22.92 -2.82
N TRP A 29 28.37 -24.23 -2.71
CA TRP A 29 29.30 -25.21 -3.31
C TRP A 29 28.56 -26.44 -3.83
N ILE A 30 29.18 -27.22 -4.69
CA ILE A 30 28.59 -28.40 -5.33
C ILE A 30 29.40 -29.63 -4.91
N ASP A 31 28.72 -30.70 -4.49
CA ASP A 31 29.35 -31.96 -4.14
C ASP A 31 29.68 -32.82 -5.38
N GLU A 32 30.38 -33.94 -5.19
CA GLU A 32 30.76 -34.86 -6.24
C GLU A 32 29.56 -35.53 -6.95
N GLN A 33 28.41 -35.51 -6.35
CA GLN A 33 27.14 -36.01 -6.87
C GLN A 33 26.34 -34.93 -7.61
N GLY A 34 26.87 -33.69 -7.70
CA GLY A 34 26.21 -32.56 -8.37
C GLY A 34 25.17 -31.85 -7.53
N LYS A 35 25.07 -32.15 -6.24
CA LYS A 35 24.12 -31.51 -5.33
C LYS A 35 24.63 -30.17 -4.81
N VAL A 36 23.80 -29.15 -4.83
CA VAL A 36 24.13 -27.81 -4.35
C VAL A 36 23.93 -27.73 -2.84
N HIS A 37 24.91 -27.17 -2.15
CA HIS A 37 24.91 -26.91 -0.72
C HIS A 37 25.09 -25.44 -0.43
N PHE A 38 24.52 -24.97 0.67
CA PHE A 38 24.67 -23.61 1.19
C PHE A 38 25.14 -23.71 2.64
N THR A 39 26.23 -23.04 2.99
CA THR A 39 26.84 -23.09 4.32
C THR A 39 27.39 -21.71 4.70
N ASP A 40 27.52 -21.47 5.98
CA ASP A 40 28.16 -20.28 6.56
C ASP A 40 29.73 -20.45 6.59
N ASN A 41 30.23 -21.68 6.47
CA ASN A 41 31.65 -21.98 6.40
C ASN A 41 31.97 -22.81 5.14
N PRO A 42 32.78 -22.31 4.20
CA PRO A 42 33.13 -23.08 3.01
C PRO A 42 34.05 -24.27 3.36
N PRO A 43 33.85 -25.43 2.73
CA PRO A 43 34.75 -26.57 2.92
C PRO A 43 36.17 -26.26 2.40
N ASN A 44 37.20 -26.58 3.17
CA ASN A 44 38.60 -26.22 2.89
C ASN A 44 39.15 -26.74 1.57
N ASN A 45 38.54 -27.76 0.95
CA ASN A 45 39.06 -28.47 -0.23
C ASN A 45 38.13 -28.42 -1.47
N LYS A 46 37.11 -27.53 -1.49
CA LYS A 46 36.17 -27.40 -2.63
C LYS A 46 36.02 -25.95 -3.03
N PRO A 47 35.88 -25.64 -4.33
CA PRO A 47 35.60 -24.30 -4.77
C PRO A 47 34.19 -23.88 -4.26
N ALA A 48 34.15 -22.88 -3.42
CA ALA A 48 32.92 -22.30 -2.89
C ALA A 48 32.78 -20.86 -3.38
N GLU A 49 31.59 -20.50 -3.83
CA GLU A 49 31.28 -19.16 -4.30
C GLU A 49 30.53 -18.41 -3.17
N GLU A 50 31.08 -17.27 -2.76
CA GLU A 50 30.39 -16.36 -1.83
C GLU A 50 29.16 -15.73 -2.53
N ILE A 51 27.99 -15.98 -1.99
CA ILE A 51 26.76 -15.36 -2.50
C ILE A 51 26.56 -13.99 -1.86
N LYS A 52 26.89 -12.95 -2.58
CA LYS A 52 26.49 -11.58 -2.21
C LYS A 52 25.00 -11.41 -2.50
N LEU A 53 24.18 -11.57 -1.48
CA LEU A 53 22.75 -11.27 -1.57
C LEU A 53 22.60 -9.77 -1.90
N GLN A 54 22.34 -9.46 -3.15
CA GLN A 54 21.80 -8.14 -3.50
C GLN A 54 20.40 -8.08 -2.94
N ILE A 55 20.27 -7.51 -1.76
CA ILE A 55 18.95 -7.17 -1.20
C ILE A 55 18.34 -6.19 -2.17
N ASN A 56 17.37 -6.67 -2.93
CA ASN A 56 16.56 -5.83 -3.78
C ASN A 56 15.73 -4.94 -2.84
N THR A 57 16.31 -3.82 -2.42
CA THR A 57 15.57 -2.78 -1.69
C THR A 57 14.56 -2.21 -2.66
N TYR A 58 13.38 -2.82 -2.71
CA TYR A 58 12.22 -2.13 -3.20
C TYR A 58 12.07 -0.90 -2.31
N SER A 59 12.38 0.27 -2.84
CA SER A 59 11.89 1.50 -2.25
C SER A 59 10.39 1.30 -2.07
N SER A 60 9.90 1.45 -0.85
CA SER A 60 8.49 1.28 -0.54
C SER A 60 7.70 2.17 -1.50
N VAL A 61 7.02 1.52 -2.46
CA VAL A 61 6.06 2.24 -3.29
C VAL A 61 5.02 2.78 -2.33
N GLU A 62 4.92 4.09 -2.21
CA GLU A 62 3.90 4.74 -1.40
C GLU A 62 2.54 4.23 -1.89
N ILE A 63 1.96 3.29 -1.15
CA ILE A 63 0.67 2.69 -1.50
C ILE A 63 -0.40 3.71 -1.15
N LYS A 64 -0.77 4.54 -2.12
CA LYS A 64 -1.88 5.47 -1.96
C LYS A 64 -3.15 4.72 -1.56
N PRO A 65 -3.96 5.27 -0.66
CA PRO A 65 -5.24 4.69 -0.29
C PRO A 65 -6.07 4.32 -1.52
N LEU A 66 -6.77 3.19 -1.46
CA LEU A 66 -7.54 2.67 -2.60
C LEU A 66 -8.46 3.72 -3.24
N VAL A 67 -9.14 4.50 -2.40
CA VAL A 67 -10.05 5.56 -2.86
C VAL A 67 -9.31 6.62 -3.67
N GLU A 68 -8.11 7.01 -3.27
CA GLU A 68 -7.27 7.96 -4.01
C GLU A 68 -6.78 7.38 -5.35
N ARG A 69 -6.47 6.09 -5.38
CA ARG A 69 -6.07 5.39 -6.63
C ARG A 69 -7.21 5.29 -7.65
N LEU A 70 -8.43 5.09 -7.16
CA LEU A 70 -9.64 4.97 -7.99
C LEU A 70 -10.26 6.33 -8.31
N GLY A 71 -9.98 7.35 -7.52
CA GLY A 71 -10.35 8.73 -7.81
C GLY A 71 -9.66 9.23 -9.08
N LYS A 72 -10.36 10.06 -9.84
CA LYS A 72 -9.80 10.74 -11.01
C LYS A 72 -9.74 12.24 -10.73
N LYS A 73 -8.62 12.86 -11.12
CA LYS A 73 -8.49 14.31 -11.02
C LYS A 73 -9.62 14.97 -11.81
N ASP A 74 -10.28 15.92 -11.20
CA ASP A 74 -11.35 16.76 -11.79
C ASP A 74 -12.58 15.97 -12.28
N LYS A 75 -12.77 14.72 -11.88
CA LYS A 75 -13.92 13.91 -12.26
C LYS A 75 -14.44 13.08 -11.10
N VAL A 76 -15.76 12.99 -11.01
CA VAL A 76 -16.44 12.06 -10.12
C VAL A 76 -16.44 10.67 -10.74
N VAL A 77 -16.18 9.62 -9.95
CA VAL A 77 -16.31 8.24 -10.40
C VAL A 77 -17.52 7.61 -9.73
N ILE A 78 -18.43 7.04 -10.53
CA ILE A 78 -19.61 6.33 -10.01
C ILE A 78 -19.60 4.88 -10.45
N TYR A 79 -19.69 3.98 -9.48
CA TYR A 79 -19.92 2.55 -9.66
C TYR A 79 -21.41 2.29 -9.54
N SER A 80 -22.03 1.82 -10.61
CA SER A 80 -23.49 1.75 -10.76
C SER A 80 -23.92 0.43 -11.40
N ALA A 81 -25.24 0.15 -11.38
CA ALA A 81 -25.84 -0.91 -12.16
C ALA A 81 -27.02 -0.33 -12.97
N GLU A 82 -27.42 -0.97 -14.07
CA GLU A 82 -28.50 -0.49 -14.93
C GLU A 82 -29.85 -0.42 -14.22
N TRP A 83 -30.16 -1.40 -13.39
CA TRP A 83 -31.41 -1.49 -12.63
C TRP A 83 -31.50 -0.50 -11.46
N CYS A 84 -30.42 0.20 -11.14
CA CYS A 84 -30.31 1.04 -9.95
C CYS A 84 -30.94 2.44 -10.16
N GLY A 85 -32.16 2.66 -9.70
CA GLY A 85 -32.86 3.94 -9.81
C GLY A 85 -32.14 5.11 -9.11
N ILE A 86 -31.49 4.85 -7.96
CA ILE A 86 -30.69 5.87 -7.24
C ILE A 86 -29.46 6.25 -8.05
N CYS A 87 -28.84 5.30 -8.76
CA CYS A 87 -27.72 5.57 -9.65
C CYS A 87 -28.13 6.47 -10.82
N THR A 88 -29.32 6.23 -11.37
CA THR A 88 -29.90 7.08 -12.42
C THR A 88 -30.11 8.50 -11.93
N LYS A 89 -30.68 8.67 -10.72
CA LYS A 89 -30.84 9.99 -10.08
C LYS A 89 -29.50 10.71 -9.89
N ALA A 90 -28.47 10.01 -9.41
CA ALA A 90 -27.14 10.57 -9.27
C ALA A 90 -26.56 11.05 -10.61
N LYS A 91 -26.62 10.21 -11.65
CA LYS A 91 -26.13 10.57 -12.99
C LYS A 91 -26.90 11.73 -13.61
N GLN A 92 -28.22 11.83 -13.38
CA GLN A 92 -29.05 12.97 -13.81
C GLN A 92 -28.61 14.25 -13.07
N TYR A 93 -28.37 14.17 -11.77
CA TYR A 93 -27.89 15.29 -10.97
C TYR A 93 -26.54 15.81 -11.49
N PHE A 94 -25.58 14.91 -11.77
CA PHE A 94 -24.28 15.30 -12.32
C PHE A 94 -24.41 16.02 -13.65
N ARG A 95 -25.26 15.50 -14.56
CA ARG A 95 -25.51 16.15 -15.87
C ARG A 95 -26.14 17.54 -15.71
N LYS A 96 -27.16 17.65 -14.84
CA LYS A 96 -27.85 18.93 -14.60
C LYS A 96 -26.93 20.00 -14.04
N ASN A 97 -25.96 19.62 -13.23
CA ASN A 97 -25.01 20.56 -12.59
C ASN A 97 -23.65 20.64 -13.31
N ASN A 98 -23.54 20.14 -14.56
CA ASN A 98 -22.31 20.13 -15.34
C ASN A 98 -21.10 19.50 -14.64
N ILE A 99 -21.34 18.49 -13.79
CA ILE A 99 -20.31 17.75 -13.07
C ILE A 99 -19.76 16.65 -13.95
N ALA A 100 -18.47 16.72 -14.27
CA ALA A 100 -17.79 15.70 -15.06
C ALA A 100 -17.69 14.39 -14.25
N TYR A 101 -18.15 13.28 -14.83
CA TYR A 101 -18.10 11.98 -14.16
C TYR A 101 -17.74 10.84 -15.12
N ILE A 102 -17.21 9.76 -14.53
CA ILE A 102 -16.98 8.47 -15.19
C ILE A 102 -17.88 7.45 -14.52
N SER A 103 -18.63 6.68 -15.32
CA SER A 103 -19.53 5.65 -14.81
C SER A 103 -19.01 4.27 -15.17
N TYR A 104 -18.82 3.42 -14.17
CA TYR A 104 -18.52 2.00 -14.34
C TYR A 104 -19.72 1.16 -13.91
N ASP A 105 -20.15 0.27 -14.79
CA ASP A 105 -21.16 -0.73 -14.46
C ASP A 105 -20.51 -1.90 -13.71
N VAL A 106 -21.03 -2.21 -12.52
CA VAL A 106 -20.45 -3.24 -11.66
C VAL A 106 -20.79 -4.67 -12.08
N GLU A 107 -21.72 -4.84 -13.03
CA GLU A 107 -22.14 -6.13 -13.54
C GLU A 107 -21.60 -6.40 -14.95
N LYS A 108 -21.44 -5.37 -15.76
CA LYS A 108 -21.04 -5.50 -17.17
C LYS A 108 -19.58 -5.13 -17.43
N SER A 109 -19.06 -4.11 -16.72
CA SER A 109 -17.68 -3.67 -16.92
C SER A 109 -16.69 -4.50 -16.11
N ARG A 110 -15.60 -4.96 -16.75
CA ARG A 110 -14.50 -5.66 -16.06
C ARG A 110 -13.90 -4.78 -14.96
N THR A 111 -13.61 -3.52 -15.30
CA THR A 111 -13.07 -2.54 -14.33
C THR A 111 -14.08 -2.30 -13.20
N GLY A 112 -15.37 -2.10 -13.53
CA GLY A 112 -16.43 -1.92 -12.55
C GLY A 112 -16.52 -3.06 -11.55
N LYS A 113 -16.49 -4.31 -12.02
CA LYS A 113 -16.50 -5.52 -11.17
C LYS A 113 -15.29 -5.58 -10.24
N MET A 114 -14.08 -5.35 -10.79
CA MET A 114 -12.84 -5.42 -10.02
C MET A 114 -12.78 -4.33 -8.94
N ASP A 115 -13.04 -3.09 -9.32
CA ASP A 115 -12.98 -1.96 -8.40
C ASP A 115 -14.04 -2.07 -7.31
N PHE A 116 -15.26 -2.50 -7.66
CA PHE A 116 -16.34 -2.71 -6.70
C PHE A 116 -15.99 -3.76 -5.65
N LYS A 117 -15.33 -4.86 -6.08
CA LYS A 117 -14.82 -5.89 -5.16
C LYS A 117 -13.70 -5.33 -4.27
N LEU A 118 -12.75 -4.58 -4.82
CA LEU A 118 -11.67 -3.94 -4.07
C LEU A 118 -12.20 -2.94 -3.04
N LEU A 119 -13.23 -2.18 -3.43
CA LEU A 119 -13.93 -1.25 -2.54
C LEU A 119 -14.79 -1.98 -1.48
N ARG A 120 -14.84 -3.31 -1.47
CA ARG A 120 -15.76 -4.11 -0.64
C ARG A 120 -17.20 -3.61 -0.76
N GLY A 121 -17.63 -3.35 -2.01
CA GLY A 121 -18.95 -2.83 -2.31
C GLY A 121 -20.04 -3.83 -1.91
N LYS A 122 -21.07 -3.35 -1.20
CA LYS A 122 -22.26 -4.13 -0.80
C LYS A 122 -23.52 -3.65 -1.51
N SER A 123 -23.51 -2.41 -1.98
CA SER A 123 -24.65 -1.78 -2.66
C SER A 123 -24.16 -0.71 -3.63
N VAL A 124 -24.97 -0.38 -4.61
CA VAL A 124 -24.76 0.70 -5.58
C VAL A 124 -25.71 1.87 -5.33
N PRO A 125 -25.32 3.12 -5.64
CA PRO A 125 -24.02 3.51 -6.16
C PRO A 125 -22.93 3.61 -5.09
N ILE A 126 -21.66 3.39 -5.49
CA ILE A 126 -20.50 3.93 -4.80
C ILE A 126 -19.98 5.09 -5.63
N ILE A 127 -19.79 6.24 -5.00
CA ILE A 127 -19.33 7.46 -5.66
C ILE A 127 -17.99 7.86 -5.04
N ILE A 128 -16.98 8.10 -5.88
CA ILE A 128 -15.66 8.58 -5.48
C ILE A 128 -15.51 10.02 -5.94
N ILE A 129 -15.18 10.90 -5.01
CA ILE A 129 -14.99 12.33 -5.22
C ILE A 129 -13.58 12.66 -4.72
N GLY A 130 -12.62 12.74 -5.62
CA GLY A 130 -11.22 12.87 -5.24
C GLY A 130 -10.75 11.77 -4.29
N LYS A 131 -10.45 12.11 -3.04
CA LYS A 131 -10.02 11.18 -1.99
C LYS A 131 -11.17 10.66 -1.11
N GLN A 132 -12.40 11.08 -1.38
CA GLN A 132 -13.57 10.78 -0.55
C GLN A 132 -14.47 9.73 -1.22
N ARG A 133 -15.14 8.94 -0.38
CA ARG A 133 -16.09 7.91 -0.80
C ARG A 133 -17.48 8.19 -0.22
N MET A 134 -18.49 8.09 -1.08
CA MET A 134 -19.88 8.13 -0.69
C MET A 134 -20.60 6.85 -1.12
N ASN A 135 -21.31 6.21 -0.20
CA ASN A 135 -22.19 5.07 -0.50
C ASN A 135 -23.63 5.59 -0.63
N GLY A 136 -24.33 5.18 -1.68
CA GLY A 136 -25.61 5.75 -2.04
C GLY A 136 -25.49 7.15 -2.64
N PHE A 137 -26.62 7.84 -2.83
CA PHE A 137 -26.67 9.21 -3.33
C PHE A 137 -27.66 10.07 -2.56
N SER A 138 -27.19 11.24 -2.15
CA SER A 138 -27.98 12.36 -1.65
C SER A 138 -27.32 13.64 -2.16
N ALA A 139 -28.09 14.51 -2.79
CA ALA A 139 -27.58 15.76 -3.38
C ALA A 139 -26.85 16.62 -2.33
N SER A 140 -27.47 16.88 -1.19
CA SER A 140 -26.90 17.73 -0.14
C SER A 140 -25.59 17.18 0.45
N ARG A 141 -25.47 15.85 0.56
CA ARG A 141 -24.22 15.23 1.00
C ARG A 141 -23.16 15.25 -0.10
N PHE A 142 -23.57 15.05 -1.34
CA PHE A 142 -22.68 15.11 -2.48
C PHE A 142 -22.08 16.52 -2.61
N ASP A 143 -22.91 17.57 -2.54
CA ASP A 143 -22.45 18.96 -2.69
C ASP A 143 -21.37 19.30 -1.65
N ARG A 144 -21.60 18.97 -0.40
CA ARG A 144 -20.59 19.20 0.65
C ARG A 144 -19.24 18.53 0.34
N LEU A 145 -19.28 17.26 -0.07
CA LEU A 145 -18.06 16.50 -0.38
C LEU A 145 -17.36 17.04 -1.65
N TYR A 146 -18.16 17.51 -2.61
CA TYR A 146 -17.67 18.04 -3.87
C TYR A 146 -17.03 19.43 -3.68
N ASP A 147 -17.66 20.30 -2.91
CA ASP A 147 -17.16 21.62 -2.58
C ASP A 147 -15.88 21.53 -1.75
N ASP A 148 -15.82 20.65 -0.76
CA ASP A 148 -14.60 20.37 0.01
C ASP A 148 -13.45 19.94 -0.91
N GLN A 149 -13.74 19.09 -1.92
CA GLN A 149 -12.72 18.63 -2.86
C GLN A 149 -12.23 19.73 -3.79
N ILE A 150 -13.13 20.60 -4.28
CA ILE A 150 -12.76 21.76 -5.13
C ILE A 150 -11.90 22.73 -4.32
N ASN A 151 -12.27 23.04 -3.09
CA ASN A 151 -11.54 23.96 -2.24
C ASN A 151 -10.15 23.45 -1.88
N ASN A 152 -10.01 22.15 -1.60
CA ASN A 152 -8.72 21.51 -1.32
C ASN A 152 -7.80 21.36 -2.54
N ASN A 153 -8.33 21.42 -3.77
CA ASN A 153 -7.53 21.38 -5.00
C ASN A 153 -7.07 22.75 -5.49
N LYS A 154 -7.54 23.84 -4.87
CA LYS A 154 -7.14 25.23 -5.20
C LYS A 154 -5.93 25.73 -4.38
N LEU A 155 -5.45 24.95 -3.42
CA LEU A 155 -4.25 25.23 -2.63
C LEU A 155 -3.07 24.41 -3.17
#